data_5598edced69b1387bc227ff0e1bc135b
#
_entry.id   5598edced69b1387bc227ff0e1bc135b
#
_cell.length_a   1.000
_cell.length_b   1.000
_cell.length_c   1.000
_cell.angle_alpha   90.00
_cell.angle_beta   90.00
_cell.angle_gamma   90.00
#
_symmetry.space_group_name_H-M   'P 1'
#
loop_
_entity.id
_entity.type
_entity.pdbx_description
1 polymer ?
#
loop_
_entity_poly.entity_id
_entity_poly.type
_entity_poly.pdbx_seq_one_letter_code
_entity_poly.pdbx_strand_id
1 'polypeptide(L)'
;MANSTFRKILLVSFAGFFGITLQAQDPHFAQFYTFASQLNPGLVGNYDGSFRAAAIYRNQWASALKATGYQTIGADIDASFLEGYLRKSKLAVGVSVLNDRSGKTGLSYLNASISVAYHQGFGKNGNHRLSLGLQGAFIQKRIDEALFGDQFNDYNTPRGTSEENYTKGVLNGDMNFGLYWKSNFKNTFKLGVGFAAYHLLQPKENFMTDSLGGFGQQYLRMVADLNAEIIFGKKKNLSISPEFIFMMQGPAREINPGLFFTYYFQTGFRKNNSLHVGLRYRVGDAVIPMVQLQFYNLRIGAAYDVNISPLKATTRNQGAFEISLSYIGESVRYFKGSKSLPSRRF
;
A
#
# COMPACT_ATOMS: atom_id res chain seq x y z
N MET A 1 -56.90 -13.07 5.51
CA MET A 1 -56.04 -13.17 4.33
C MET A 1 -55.31 -11.86 3.98
N ALA A 2 -55.08 -10.95 4.95
CA ALA A 2 -54.46 -9.63 4.71
C ALA A 2 -52.99 -9.51 5.12
N ASN A 3 -52.30 -10.59 5.55
CA ASN A 3 -50.95 -10.50 6.13
C ASN A 3 -49.77 -10.84 5.22
N SER A 4 -50.03 -11.35 4.00
CA SER A 4 -48.95 -11.78 3.10
C SER A 4 -48.41 -10.62 2.29
N THR A 5 -49.26 -9.71 1.86
CA THR A 5 -48.89 -8.54 1.02
C THR A 5 -48.16 -7.48 1.86
N PHE A 6 -48.56 -7.27 3.10
CA PHE A 6 -47.92 -6.34 4.03
C PHE A 6 -46.50 -6.77 4.40
N ARG A 7 -46.26 -8.09 4.56
CA ARG A 7 -44.96 -8.69 4.82
C ARG A 7 -44.00 -8.58 3.63
N LYS A 8 -44.53 -8.67 2.40
CA LYS A 8 -43.73 -8.49 1.17
C LYS A 8 -43.35 -7.03 0.96
N ILE A 9 -44.26 -6.09 1.26
CA ILE A 9 -43.95 -4.65 1.17
C ILE A 9 -42.91 -4.26 2.24
N LEU A 10 -42.98 -4.78 3.45
CA LEU A 10 -42.00 -4.51 4.50
C LEU A 10 -40.61 -5.09 4.15
N LEU A 11 -40.55 -6.26 3.51
CA LEU A 11 -39.27 -6.87 3.05
C LEU A 11 -38.65 -6.11 1.89
N VAL A 12 -39.46 -5.59 0.96
CA VAL A 12 -38.96 -4.77 -0.16
C VAL A 12 -38.53 -3.39 0.32
N SER A 13 -39.20 -2.81 1.32
CA SER A 13 -38.80 -1.52 1.94
C SER A 13 -37.51 -1.65 2.75
N PHE A 14 -37.23 -2.81 3.36
CA PHE A 14 -35.99 -3.04 4.11
C PHE A 14 -34.80 -3.35 3.19
N ALA A 15 -35.05 -3.93 2.00
CA ALA A 15 -34.00 -4.17 1.00
C ALA A 15 -33.55 -2.88 0.26
N GLY A 16 -34.42 -1.86 0.23
CA GLY A 16 -34.11 -0.57 -0.42
C GLY A 16 -33.25 0.38 0.43
N PHE A 17 -32.98 0.06 1.72
CA PHE A 17 -32.20 0.93 2.61
C PHE A 17 -30.71 0.57 2.70
N PHE A 18 -30.29 -0.54 2.11
CA PHE A 18 -28.87 -0.81 1.92
C PHE A 18 -28.46 -0.28 0.53
N GLY A 19 -28.44 1.01 0.37
CA GLY A 19 -27.65 1.68 -0.65
C GLY A 19 -26.19 1.34 -0.37
N ILE A 20 -25.67 0.29 -1.02
CA ILE A 20 -24.25 0.00 -1.06
C ILE A 20 -23.63 1.16 -1.84
N THR A 21 -23.17 2.17 -1.15
CA THR A 21 -22.28 3.16 -1.74
C THR A 21 -20.99 2.42 -2.10
N LEU A 22 -20.87 1.97 -3.34
CA LEU A 22 -19.64 1.45 -3.91
C LEU A 22 -18.65 2.62 -3.97
N GLN A 23 -17.89 2.79 -2.91
CA GLN A 23 -16.83 3.79 -2.89
C GLN A 23 -15.51 3.07 -3.13
N ALA A 24 -14.83 3.49 -4.20
CA ALA A 24 -13.55 2.94 -4.57
C ALA A 24 -12.50 3.30 -3.52
N GLN A 25 -11.84 2.29 -2.98
CA GLN A 25 -10.61 2.44 -2.19
C GLN A 25 -9.42 2.61 -3.14
N ASP A 26 -8.39 3.29 -2.66
CA ASP A 26 -7.13 3.34 -3.39
C ASP A 26 -6.53 1.96 -3.56
N PRO A 27 -5.89 1.70 -4.72
CA PRO A 27 -5.13 0.47 -4.92
C PRO A 27 -4.02 0.34 -3.87
N HIS A 28 -3.91 -0.83 -3.27
CA HIS A 28 -2.85 -1.14 -2.31
C HIS A 28 -2.37 -2.58 -2.44
N PHE A 29 -1.20 -2.86 -1.89
CA PHE A 29 -0.56 -4.17 -1.95
C PHE A 29 -0.68 -4.90 -0.61
N ALA A 30 -0.67 -6.22 -0.63
CA ALA A 30 -0.59 -7.03 0.59
C ALA A 30 0.82 -6.98 1.22
N GLN A 31 1.86 -6.78 0.41
CA GLN A 31 3.24 -6.60 0.86
C GLN A 31 3.55 -5.12 1.15
N PHE A 32 2.82 -4.51 2.08
CA PHE A 32 2.81 -3.07 2.38
C PHE A 32 4.20 -2.46 2.60
N TYR A 33 5.09 -3.14 3.33
CA TYR A 33 6.41 -2.59 3.66
C TYR A 33 7.40 -2.60 2.49
N THR A 34 7.09 -3.31 1.40
CA THR A 34 7.91 -3.26 0.19
C THR A 34 7.73 -1.91 -0.53
N PHE A 35 6.52 -1.39 -0.55
CA PHE A 35 6.18 -0.11 -1.16
C PHE A 35 5.91 0.94 -0.07
N ALA A 36 6.98 1.32 0.63
CA ALA A 36 6.90 2.00 1.90
C ALA A 36 6.31 3.41 1.84
N SER A 37 6.54 4.15 0.75
CA SER A 37 6.00 5.51 0.55
C SER A 37 4.47 5.54 0.46
N GLN A 38 3.85 4.44 0.03
CA GLN A 38 2.40 4.25 -0.03
C GLN A 38 1.79 3.79 1.29
N LEU A 39 2.59 3.19 2.16
CA LEU A 39 2.15 2.86 3.52
C LEU A 39 2.24 4.07 4.43
N ASN A 40 3.37 4.79 4.38
CA ASN A 40 3.62 5.94 5.24
C ASN A 40 4.78 6.78 4.68
N PRO A 41 4.58 8.07 4.32
CA PRO A 41 5.66 8.96 3.88
C PRO A 41 6.83 9.07 4.86
N GLY A 42 6.59 8.88 6.17
CA GLY A 42 7.64 8.83 7.20
C GLY A 42 8.58 7.62 7.11
N LEU A 43 8.27 6.62 6.28
CA LEU A 43 9.12 5.45 6.02
C LEU A 43 10.14 5.68 4.90
N VAL A 44 10.04 6.77 4.14
CA VAL A 44 11.01 7.14 3.10
C VAL A 44 12.38 7.37 3.75
N GLY A 45 13.40 6.61 3.33
CA GLY A 45 14.73 6.65 3.94
C GLY A 45 14.85 6.00 5.33
N ASN A 46 13.80 5.37 5.88
CA ASN A 46 13.83 4.75 7.21
C ASN A 46 14.33 3.29 7.18
N TYR A 47 15.46 3.08 6.59
CA TYR A 47 16.17 1.79 6.52
C TYR A 47 17.66 2.01 6.83
N ASP A 48 18.39 0.91 6.98
CA ASP A 48 19.84 0.91 7.15
C ASP A 48 20.51 0.71 5.80
N GLY A 49 20.87 1.79 5.16
CA GLY A 49 21.46 1.88 3.83
C GLY A 49 21.42 3.32 3.32
N SER A 50 21.98 3.57 2.14
CA SER A 50 22.02 4.91 1.56
C SER A 50 20.87 5.16 0.59
N PHE A 51 20.45 4.13 -0.11
CA PHE A 51 19.31 4.19 -1.02
C PHE A 51 18.56 2.86 -1.04
N ARG A 52 17.28 2.92 -1.38
CA ARG A 52 16.43 1.77 -1.62
C ARG A 52 15.74 1.93 -2.97
N ALA A 53 15.62 0.85 -3.70
CA ALA A 53 14.76 0.73 -4.87
C ALA A 53 13.83 -0.46 -4.67
N ALA A 54 12.54 -0.30 -4.95
CA ALA A 54 11.56 -1.36 -4.83
C ALA A 54 10.61 -1.34 -6.02
N ALA A 55 10.15 -2.52 -6.41
CA ALA A 55 9.11 -2.72 -7.42
C ALA A 55 8.16 -3.81 -6.95
N ILE A 56 6.89 -3.67 -7.26
CA ILE A 56 5.86 -4.62 -6.91
C ILE A 56 4.81 -4.72 -8.02
N TYR A 57 4.37 -5.92 -8.30
CA TYR A 57 3.32 -6.24 -9.24
C TYR A 57 2.23 -7.03 -8.54
N ARG A 58 0.98 -6.64 -8.77
CA ARG A 58 -0.21 -7.33 -8.29
C ARG A 58 -1.14 -7.62 -9.45
N ASN A 59 -1.67 -8.83 -9.50
CA ASN A 59 -2.73 -9.21 -10.42
C ASN A 59 -3.88 -9.82 -9.62
N GLN A 60 -5.04 -9.16 -9.64
CA GLN A 60 -6.21 -9.55 -8.87
C GLN A 60 -7.32 -10.06 -9.80
N TRP A 61 -7.93 -11.20 -9.44
CA TRP A 61 -9.05 -11.84 -10.12
C TRP A 61 -8.78 -12.23 -11.58
N ALA A 62 -7.53 -12.44 -11.97
CA ALA A 62 -7.18 -12.86 -13.33
C ALA A 62 -7.88 -14.15 -13.76
N SER A 63 -8.09 -15.08 -12.86
CA SER A 63 -8.77 -16.37 -13.11
C SER A 63 -10.28 -16.21 -13.29
N ALA A 64 -10.91 -15.29 -12.57
CA ALA A 64 -12.35 -15.02 -12.66
C ALA A 64 -12.71 -14.19 -13.90
N LEU A 65 -11.84 -13.22 -14.25
CA LEU A 65 -12.06 -12.23 -15.31
C LEU A 65 -11.32 -12.55 -16.62
N LYS A 66 -10.70 -13.73 -16.74
CA LYS A 66 -10.05 -14.21 -17.97
C LYS A 66 -9.13 -13.15 -18.60
N ALA A 67 -7.97 -12.92 -18.08
CA ALA A 67 -6.96 -11.96 -18.58
C ALA A 67 -7.34 -10.46 -18.45
N THR A 68 -8.53 -10.11 -18.05
CA THR A 68 -8.98 -8.73 -17.81
C THR A 68 -9.03 -8.38 -16.32
N GLY A 69 -8.27 -9.10 -15.47
CA GLY A 69 -8.14 -8.82 -14.04
C GLY A 69 -7.56 -7.44 -13.76
N TYR A 70 -7.63 -7.04 -12.51
CA TYR A 70 -7.03 -5.78 -12.06
C TYR A 70 -5.53 -5.95 -11.95
N GLN A 71 -4.78 -5.04 -12.57
CA GLN A 71 -3.32 -5.07 -12.59
C GLN A 71 -2.76 -3.81 -11.95
N THR A 72 -2.01 -3.98 -10.89
CA THR A 72 -1.36 -2.87 -10.19
C THR A 72 0.16 -3.04 -10.24
N ILE A 73 0.86 -2.01 -10.67
CA ILE A 73 2.34 -1.96 -10.69
C ILE A 73 2.75 -0.77 -9.83
N GLY A 74 3.70 -1.00 -8.92
CA GLY A 74 4.31 0.04 -8.10
C GLY A 74 5.83 0.03 -8.23
N ALA A 75 6.45 1.20 -8.24
CA ALA A 75 7.88 1.37 -8.12
C ALA A 75 8.19 2.53 -7.17
N ASP A 76 9.20 2.35 -6.33
CA ASP A 76 9.62 3.27 -5.27
C ASP A 76 11.14 3.34 -5.24
N ILE A 77 11.69 4.55 -5.27
CA ILE A 77 13.12 4.79 -5.11
C ILE A 77 13.30 5.90 -4.09
N ASP A 78 14.05 5.63 -3.05
CA ASP A 78 14.34 6.61 -2.01
C ASP A 78 15.80 6.56 -1.55
N ALA A 79 16.30 7.72 -1.14
CA ALA A 79 17.68 7.88 -0.67
C ALA A 79 17.73 8.74 0.59
N SER A 80 18.62 8.37 1.51
CA SER A 80 18.89 9.16 2.72
C SER A 80 20.25 9.86 2.62
N PHE A 81 20.32 11.08 3.11
CA PHE A 81 21.49 11.94 3.08
C PHE A 81 21.65 12.73 4.38
N LEU A 82 22.78 13.44 4.54
CA LEU A 82 23.14 14.21 5.73
C LEU A 82 23.26 13.37 7.02
N GLU A 83 23.25 12.05 6.93
CA GLU A 83 23.57 11.20 8.08
C GLU A 83 25.03 11.40 8.48
N GLY A 84 25.26 11.72 9.75
CA GLY A 84 26.60 12.07 10.28
C GLY A 84 26.88 13.58 10.32
N TYR A 85 26.27 14.41 9.48
CA TYR A 85 26.32 15.87 9.64
C TYR A 85 25.32 16.37 10.69
N LEU A 86 24.15 15.78 10.73
CA LEU A 86 23.05 16.14 11.61
C LEU A 86 23.00 15.18 12.81
N ARG A 87 23.98 15.14 13.69
CA ARG A 87 23.97 14.35 14.95
C ARG A 87 22.75 13.42 15.10
N LYS A 88 22.83 12.14 14.78
CA LYS A 88 21.74 11.15 14.87
C LYS A 88 20.49 11.43 13.99
N SER A 89 20.51 12.46 13.18
CA SER A 89 19.41 12.81 12.29
C SER A 89 19.81 12.59 10.85
N LYS A 90 18.84 12.39 9.97
CA LYS A 90 19.03 12.33 8.53
C LYS A 90 17.83 12.90 7.80
N LEU A 91 18.05 13.39 6.59
CA LEU A 91 17.02 13.71 5.63
C LEU A 91 16.92 12.60 4.59
N ALA A 92 15.75 12.43 4.02
CA ALA A 92 15.54 11.50 2.93
C ALA A 92 14.60 12.11 1.88
N VAL A 93 14.78 11.68 0.64
CA VAL A 93 13.87 11.98 -0.47
C VAL A 93 13.51 10.68 -1.16
N GLY A 94 12.30 10.62 -1.70
CA GLY A 94 11.82 9.47 -2.45
C GLY A 94 10.91 9.90 -3.58
N VAL A 95 10.88 9.06 -4.61
CA VAL A 95 9.97 9.18 -5.75
C VAL A 95 9.27 7.85 -5.90
N SER A 96 7.96 7.85 -6.07
CA SER A 96 7.19 6.65 -6.31
C SER A 96 6.17 6.82 -7.42
N VAL A 97 5.90 5.73 -8.11
CA VAL A 97 4.87 5.65 -9.14
C VAL A 97 4.05 4.40 -8.89
N LEU A 98 2.73 4.55 -8.89
CA LEU A 98 1.77 3.46 -8.86
C LEU A 98 0.83 3.61 -10.05
N ASN A 99 0.68 2.55 -10.81
CA ASN A 99 -0.31 2.46 -11.89
C ASN A 99 -1.22 1.28 -11.62
N ASP A 100 -2.51 1.53 -11.57
CA ASP A 100 -3.56 0.51 -11.46
C ASP A 100 -4.45 0.55 -12.70
N ARG A 101 -4.74 -0.61 -13.25
CA ARG A 101 -5.62 -0.77 -14.40
C ARG A 101 -6.72 -1.75 -14.06
N SER A 102 -7.95 -1.27 -14.12
CA SER A 102 -9.13 -2.01 -13.71
C SER A 102 -9.86 -2.62 -14.90
N GLY A 103 -9.80 -3.93 -15.01
CA GLY A 103 -10.68 -4.76 -15.83
C GLY A 103 -10.81 -4.35 -17.30
N LYS A 104 -11.96 -4.71 -17.88
CA LYS A 104 -12.31 -4.39 -19.27
C LYS A 104 -12.64 -2.92 -19.50
N THR A 105 -13.09 -2.22 -18.46
CA THR A 105 -13.51 -0.82 -18.56
C THR A 105 -12.37 0.14 -18.83
N GLY A 106 -11.11 -0.34 -18.76
CA GLY A 106 -9.95 0.49 -19.03
C GLY A 106 -9.77 1.64 -18.04
N LEU A 107 -10.45 1.60 -16.87
CA LEU A 107 -10.21 2.58 -15.84
C LEU A 107 -8.75 2.45 -15.37
N SER A 108 -7.99 3.50 -15.58
CA SER A 108 -6.59 3.60 -15.20
C SER A 108 -6.43 4.65 -14.10
N TYR A 109 -5.72 4.27 -13.05
CA TYR A 109 -5.32 5.15 -11.96
C TYR A 109 -3.79 5.24 -11.94
N LEU A 110 -3.24 6.42 -12.14
CA LEU A 110 -1.81 6.71 -12.03
C LEU A 110 -1.60 7.65 -10.86
N ASN A 111 -0.71 7.26 -9.94
CA ASN A 111 -0.24 8.10 -8.84
C ASN A 111 1.27 8.22 -8.94
N ALA A 112 1.79 9.42 -9.20
CA ALA A 112 3.20 9.74 -9.17
C ALA A 112 3.45 10.70 -7.99
N SER A 113 4.39 10.36 -7.11
CA SER A 113 4.62 11.16 -5.91
C SER A 113 6.09 11.40 -5.61
N ILE A 114 6.35 12.52 -4.96
CA ILE A 114 7.65 12.89 -4.40
C ILE A 114 7.49 13.07 -2.88
N SER A 115 8.41 12.50 -2.13
CA SER A 115 8.38 12.49 -0.66
C SER A 115 9.65 13.08 -0.09
N VAL A 116 9.53 13.81 1.01
CA VAL A 116 10.64 14.28 1.84
C VAL A 116 10.39 13.81 3.26
N ALA A 117 11.40 13.23 3.90
CA ALA A 117 11.28 12.78 5.27
C ALA A 117 12.46 13.26 6.12
N TYR A 118 12.17 13.67 7.35
CA TYR A 118 13.14 13.99 8.38
C TYR A 118 13.11 12.93 9.47
N HIS A 119 14.28 12.40 9.80
CA HIS A 119 14.43 11.38 10.81
C HIS A 119 15.28 11.90 11.97
N GLN A 120 14.70 11.96 13.15
CA GLN A 120 15.38 12.35 14.38
C GLN A 120 15.67 11.13 15.24
N GLY A 121 16.94 10.78 15.37
CA GLY A 121 17.39 9.76 16.32
C GLY A 121 17.53 10.35 17.72
N PHE A 122 17.13 9.61 18.75
CA PHE A 122 17.27 9.97 20.17
C PHE A 122 17.59 8.76 21.03
N GLY A 123 17.84 9.00 22.30
CA GLY A 123 18.30 7.96 23.22
C GLY A 123 19.80 7.64 23.08
N LYS A 124 20.26 6.66 23.85
CA LYS A 124 21.65 6.20 23.80
C LYS A 124 21.89 5.49 22.46
N ASN A 125 22.89 5.91 21.69
CA ASN A 125 23.24 5.36 20.38
C ASN A 125 22.17 5.50 19.27
N GLY A 126 21.16 6.38 19.41
CA GLY A 126 20.12 6.55 18.40
C GLY A 126 19.17 5.35 18.27
N ASN A 127 18.98 4.58 19.33
CA ASN A 127 18.13 3.38 19.33
C ASN A 127 16.64 3.69 19.08
N HIS A 128 16.24 4.93 19.28
CA HIS A 128 14.90 5.40 18.97
C HIS A 128 14.98 6.39 17.82
N ARG A 129 14.02 6.35 16.91
CA ARG A 129 13.94 7.25 15.75
C ARG A 129 12.51 7.68 15.57
N LEU A 130 12.30 8.98 15.52
CA LEU A 130 11.04 9.59 15.11
C LEU A 130 11.22 10.13 13.70
N SER A 131 10.29 9.82 12.83
CA SER A 131 10.33 10.18 11.41
C SER A 131 9.08 10.96 11.06
N LEU A 132 9.26 12.05 10.33
CA LEU A 132 8.22 12.92 9.83
C LEU A 132 8.36 12.95 8.31
N GLY A 133 7.29 12.65 7.57
CA GLY A 133 7.27 12.62 6.11
C GLY A 133 6.18 13.51 5.54
N LEU A 134 6.50 14.23 4.48
CA LEU A 134 5.57 14.95 3.63
C LEU A 134 5.69 14.39 2.21
N GLN A 135 4.57 14.25 1.53
CA GLN A 135 4.53 13.75 0.15
C GLN A 135 3.58 14.61 -0.67
N GLY A 136 4.06 15.10 -1.80
CA GLY A 136 3.23 15.67 -2.86
C GLY A 136 2.93 14.58 -3.89
N ALA A 137 1.68 14.46 -4.29
CA ALA A 137 1.23 13.46 -5.24
C ALA A 137 0.53 14.10 -6.43
N PHE A 138 0.67 13.45 -7.57
CA PHE A 138 0.03 13.77 -8.82
C PHE A 138 -0.81 12.57 -9.22
N ILE A 139 -2.12 12.75 -9.26
CA ILE A 139 -3.09 11.68 -9.46
C ILE A 139 -3.80 11.90 -10.78
N GLN A 140 -3.71 10.90 -11.66
CA GLN A 140 -4.45 10.87 -12.90
C GLN A 140 -5.39 9.66 -12.93
N LYS A 141 -6.67 9.90 -13.17
CA LYS A 141 -7.66 8.86 -13.46
C LYS A 141 -8.13 9.01 -14.89
N ARG A 142 -8.19 7.91 -15.65
CA ARG A 142 -8.61 7.89 -17.05
C ARG A 142 -9.56 6.72 -17.28
N ILE A 143 -10.54 6.92 -18.15
CA ILE A 143 -11.46 5.89 -18.63
C ILE A 143 -11.25 5.73 -20.13
N ASP A 144 -11.13 4.48 -20.60
CA ASP A 144 -11.00 4.19 -22.03
C ASP A 144 -12.38 4.25 -22.71
N GLU A 145 -12.49 5.09 -23.73
CA GLU A 145 -13.76 5.35 -24.47
C GLU A 145 -14.29 4.13 -25.24
N ALA A 146 -13.41 3.23 -25.64
CA ALA A 146 -13.76 2.14 -26.55
C ALA A 146 -14.84 1.18 -25.99
N LEU A 147 -15.16 1.28 -24.71
CA LEU A 147 -16.08 0.36 -24.03
C LEU A 147 -17.48 0.96 -23.81
N PHE A 148 -17.67 2.27 -23.94
CA PHE A 148 -18.98 2.88 -23.78
C PHE A 148 -19.89 2.70 -25.02
N GLY A 149 -19.30 2.68 -26.21
CA GLY A 149 -20.04 2.57 -27.48
C GLY A 149 -20.79 1.25 -27.68
N ASP A 150 -20.26 0.14 -27.12
CA ASP A 150 -20.81 -1.19 -27.34
C ASP A 150 -21.94 -1.58 -26.37
N GLN A 151 -22.07 -0.90 -25.23
CA GLN A 151 -23.04 -1.24 -24.19
C GLN A 151 -24.36 -0.48 -24.29
N PHE A 152 -24.41 0.65 -25.01
CA PHE A 152 -25.60 1.53 -25.11
C PHE A 152 -26.12 1.76 -26.51
N ASN A 153 -25.56 1.13 -27.52
CA ASN A 153 -26.18 1.13 -28.85
C ASN A 153 -27.37 0.16 -28.88
N ASP A 154 -28.52 0.68 -28.46
CA ASP A 154 -29.79 0.09 -28.82
C ASP A 154 -29.94 0.25 -30.33
N TYR A 155 -30.11 -0.85 -31.06
CA TYR A 155 -30.02 -1.00 -32.52
C TYR A 155 -30.92 -0.12 -33.36
N ASN A 156 -31.75 0.73 -32.72
CA ASN A 156 -32.81 1.48 -33.40
C ASN A 156 -32.90 2.99 -33.11
N THR A 157 -31.97 3.58 -32.38
CA THR A 157 -31.99 5.04 -32.19
C THR A 157 -30.62 5.64 -32.37
N PRO A 158 -30.36 6.43 -33.45
CA PRO A 158 -29.22 7.31 -33.51
C PRO A 158 -29.47 8.50 -32.58
N ARG A 159 -29.48 8.26 -31.28
CA ARG A 159 -29.36 9.32 -30.31
C ARG A 159 -27.87 9.46 -30.03
N GLY A 160 -27.37 10.66 -30.32
CA GLY A 160 -26.09 11.09 -29.75
C GLY A 160 -26.06 10.66 -28.29
N THR A 161 -25.03 9.95 -27.91
CA THR A 161 -24.86 9.43 -26.55
C THR A 161 -24.92 10.62 -25.61
N SER A 162 -25.63 10.49 -24.50
CA SER A 162 -25.61 11.45 -23.39
C SER A 162 -24.18 11.63 -22.79
N GLU A 163 -23.19 11.07 -23.43
CA GLU A 163 -21.78 11.01 -23.14
C GLU A 163 -20.97 12.21 -23.67
N GLU A 164 -21.61 13.14 -24.38
CA GLU A 164 -20.97 14.40 -24.82
C GLU A 164 -20.42 15.23 -23.66
N ASN A 165 -20.81 14.93 -22.42
CA ASN A 165 -20.50 15.71 -21.23
C ASN A 165 -19.56 15.01 -20.24
N TYR A 166 -18.72 14.07 -20.68
CA TYR A 166 -17.72 13.49 -19.79
C TYR A 166 -16.29 13.79 -20.22
N THR A 167 -15.40 13.88 -19.26
CA THR A 167 -13.96 14.05 -19.51
C THR A 167 -13.27 12.68 -19.53
N LYS A 168 -12.41 12.43 -20.54
CA LYS A 168 -11.62 11.21 -20.68
C LYS A 168 -10.66 10.97 -19.52
N GLY A 169 -10.41 11.97 -18.70
CA GLY A 169 -9.52 11.86 -17.57
C GLY A 169 -9.54 13.08 -16.66
N VAL A 170 -9.26 12.83 -15.41
CA VAL A 170 -9.12 13.83 -14.35
C VAL A 170 -7.70 13.82 -13.85
N LEU A 171 -7.12 15.00 -13.67
CA LEU A 171 -5.76 15.22 -13.19
C LEU A 171 -5.81 16.11 -11.96
N ASN A 172 -5.24 15.64 -10.86
CA ASN A 172 -5.25 16.32 -9.58
C ASN A 172 -3.89 16.33 -8.90
N GLY A 173 -3.63 17.40 -8.16
CA GLY A 173 -2.57 17.44 -7.16
C GLY A 173 -3.08 17.08 -5.78
N ASP A 174 -2.25 16.45 -4.97
CA ASP A 174 -2.59 16.03 -3.61
C ASP A 174 -1.40 16.15 -2.67
N MET A 175 -1.69 16.16 -1.37
CA MET A 175 -0.68 16.17 -0.31
C MET A 175 -0.95 15.07 0.70
N ASN A 176 0.13 14.46 1.19
CA ASN A 176 0.07 13.38 2.16
C ASN A 176 1.06 13.63 3.29
N PHE A 177 0.76 13.10 4.46
CA PHE A 177 1.56 13.24 5.67
C PHE A 177 1.83 11.88 6.30
N GLY A 178 3.00 11.73 6.93
CA GLY A 178 3.35 10.52 7.65
C GLY A 178 4.17 10.79 8.90
N LEU A 179 3.87 10.07 9.95
CA LEU A 179 4.61 10.01 11.21
C LEU A 179 4.96 8.55 11.50
N TYR A 180 6.22 8.29 11.83
CA TYR A 180 6.67 6.94 12.15
C TYR A 180 7.66 6.95 13.31
N TRP A 181 7.42 6.15 14.31
CA TRP A 181 8.35 5.92 15.41
C TRP A 181 8.90 4.50 15.34
N LYS A 182 10.23 4.38 15.38
CA LYS A 182 10.96 3.11 15.42
C LYS A 182 11.82 3.04 16.64
N SER A 183 11.83 1.90 17.29
CA SER A 183 12.63 1.67 18.49
C SER A 183 13.31 0.30 18.46
N ASN A 184 14.57 0.25 18.91
CA ASN A 184 15.35 -0.96 19.04
C ASN A 184 15.72 -1.17 20.50
N PHE A 185 15.07 -2.11 21.17
CA PHE A 185 15.31 -2.46 22.56
C PHE A 185 16.27 -3.65 22.64
N LYS A 186 17.45 -3.44 23.24
CA LYS A 186 18.45 -4.50 23.53
C LYS A 186 18.82 -5.41 22.34
N ASN A 187 18.68 -4.98 21.10
CA ASN A 187 18.95 -5.74 19.88
C ASN A 187 18.18 -7.08 19.74
N THR A 188 17.18 -7.31 20.58
CA THR A 188 16.35 -8.52 20.56
C THR A 188 14.88 -8.22 20.35
N PHE A 189 14.48 -6.98 20.60
CA PHE A 189 13.13 -6.51 20.39
C PHE A 189 13.14 -5.18 19.65
N LYS A 190 12.42 -5.11 18.54
CA LYS A 190 12.22 -3.91 17.77
C LYS A 190 10.73 -3.63 17.67
N LEU A 191 10.40 -2.35 17.65
CA LEU A 191 9.02 -1.88 17.56
C LEU A 191 8.95 -0.74 16.56
N GLY A 192 7.97 -0.76 15.69
CA GLY A 192 7.61 0.32 14.78
C GLY A 192 6.14 0.66 14.95
N VAL A 193 5.83 1.93 15.00
CA VAL A 193 4.45 2.45 15.03
C VAL A 193 4.35 3.61 14.06
N GLY A 194 3.37 3.55 13.16
CA GLY A 194 3.15 4.53 12.13
C GLY A 194 1.74 5.08 12.11
N PHE A 195 1.64 6.32 11.65
CA PHE A 195 0.39 6.97 11.28
C PHE A 195 0.61 7.76 9.99
N ALA A 196 -0.29 7.61 9.04
CA ALA A 196 -0.26 8.39 7.81
C ALA A 196 -1.66 8.87 7.42
N ALA A 197 -1.70 10.02 6.76
CA ALA A 197 -2.91 10.60 6.20
C ALA A 197 -2.65 10.96 4.73
N TYR A 198 -3.49 10.46 3.86
CA TYR A 198 -3.45 10.68 2.42
C TYR A 198 -4.69 11.43 1.98
N HIS A 199 -4.60 12.11 0.85
CA HIS A 199 -5.67 12.92 0.28
C HIS A 199 -6.07 14.08 1.19
N LEU A 200 -5.07 14.78 1.73
CA LEU A 200 -5.30 15.96 2.59
C LEU A 200 -6.01 17.09 1.83
N LEU A 201 -5.81 17.17 0.51
CA LEU A 201 -6.47 18.18 -0.32
C LEU A 201 -7.84 17.72 -0.83
N GLN A 202 -8.21 16.45 -0.60
CA GLN A 202 -9.49 15.85 -1.03
C GLN A 202 -9.83 16.20 -2.49
N PRO A 203 -8.96 15.85 -3.46
CA PRO A 203 -9.13 16.25 -4.84
C PRO A 203 -10.48 15.80 -5.41
N LYS A 204 -11.05 16.62 -6.30
CA LYS A 204 -12.32 16.32 -6.94
C LYS A 204 -12.12 15.25 -8.00
N GLU A 205 -12.95 14.21 -7.98
CA GLU A 205 -12.95 13.10 -8.93
C GLU A 205 -14.20 13.12 -9.79
N ASN A 206 -14.36 14.15 -10.60
CA ASN A 206 -15.53 14.25 -11.45
C ASN A 206 -15.17 13.96 -12.90
N PHE A 207 -15.70 12.87 -13.45
CA PHE A 207 -15.63 12.57 -14.87
C PHE A 207 -16.79 13.21 -15.65
N MET A 208 -17.83 13.72 -14.99
CA MET A 208 -18.94 14.38 -15.61
C MET A 208 -18.73 15.89 -15.63
N THR A 209 -18.94 16.52 -16.78
CA THR A 209 -18.84 17.97 -16.97
C THR A 209 -20.12 18.71 -16.58
N ASP A 210 -21.24 18.01 -16.40
CA ASP A 210 -22.52 18.60 -16.04
C ASP A 210 -22.64 18.92 -14.56
N SER A 211 -23.21 20.09 -14.29
CA SER A 211 -23.47 20.64 -12.94
C SER A 211 -24.44 19.80 -12.09
N LEU A 212 -25.10 18.82 -12.69
CA LEU A 212 -26.08 17.92 -12.04
C LEU A 212 -25.42 16.67 -11.39
N GLY A 213 -24.18 16.35 -11.76
CA GLY A 213 -23.42 15.28 -11.11
C GLY A 213 -22.80 15.79 -9.83
N GLY A 214 -23.20 15.24 -8.70
CA GLY A 214 -22.57 15.54 -7.40
C GLY A 214 -21.05 15.38 -7.49
N PHE A 215 -20.30 16.36 -6.98
CA PHE A 215 -18.87 16.36 -6.98
C PHE A 215 -18.34 15.20 -6.11
N GLY A 216 -17.87 14.13 -6.73
CA GLY A 216 -17.10 13.10 -6.02
C GLY A 216 -15.81 13.73 -5.52
N GLN A 217 -15.60 13.75 -4.22
CA GLN A 217 -14.32 14.09 -3.61
C GLN A 217 -13.62 12.81 -3.16
N GLN A 218 -12.32 12.74 -3.38
CA GLN A 218 -11.54 11.65 -2.83
C GLN A 218 -11.53 11.77 -1.31
N TYR A 219 -11.93 10.69 -0.62
CA TYR A 219 -11.95 10.68 0.83
C TYR A 219 -10.55 10.67 1.41
N LEU A 220 -10.39 11.38 2.52
CA LEU A 220 -9.22 11.26 3.36
C LEU A 220 -8.98 9.78 3.69
N ARG A 221 -7.78 9.26 3.39
CA ARG A 221 -7.36 7.93 3.78
C ARG A 221 -6.41 8.01 4.96
N MET A 222 -6.76 7.36 6.06
CA MET A 222 -5.92 7.23 7.25
C MET A 222 -5.37 5.82 7.36
N VAL A 223 -4.08 5.72 7.68
CA VAL A 223 -3.37 4.46 7.88
C VAL A 223 -2.72 4.49 9.25
N ALA A 224 -2.94 3.45 10.04
CA ALA A 224 -2.19 3.20 11.26
C ALA A 224 -1.51 1.84 11.13
N ASP A 225 -0.22 1.78 11.40
CA ASP A 225 0.55 0.54 11.35
C ASP A 225 1.36 0.31 12.62
N LEU A 226 1.45 -0.96 12.99
CA LEU A 226 2.28 -1.45 14.08
C LEU A 226 3.01 -2.67 13.60
N ASN A 227 4.31 -2.72 13.84
CA ASN A 227 5.12 -3.90 13.62
C ASN A 227 6.11 -4.08 14.77
N ALA A 228 6.37 -5.33 15.11
CA ALA A 228 7.39 -5.67 16.08
C ALA A 228 8.25 -6.80 15.51
N GLU A 229 9.49 -6.89 15.96
CA GLU A 229 10.35 -8.03 15.69
C GLU A 229 10.96 -8.52 16.99
N ILE A 230 10.73 -9.78 17.31
CA ILE A 230 11.27 -10.47 18.50
C ILE A 230 12.30 -11.48 18.02
N ILE A 231 13.58 -11.25 18.33
CA ILE A 231 14.70 -12.10 17.92
C ILE A 231 15.03 -13.06 19.05
N PHE A 232 15.10 -14.34 18.77
CA PHE A 232 15.32 -15.41 19.73
C PHE A 232 16.25 -16.51 19.19
N GLY A 233 16.42 -17.58 19.97
CA GLY A 233 17.34 -18.68 19.69
C GLY A 233 18.75 -18.43 20.21
N LYS A 234 19.49 -19.51 20.52
CA LYS A 234 20.87 -19.44 21.07
C LYS A 234 21.80 -18.63 20.15
N LYS A 235 21.64 -18.74 18.85
CA LYS A 235 22.41 -18.01 17.83
C LYS A 235 21.73 -16.70 17.39
N LYS A 236 20.57 -16.33 17.96
CA LYS A 236 19.76 -15.17 17.53
C LYS A 236 19.48 -15.20 16.02
N ASN A 237 19.22 -16.36 15.48
CA ASN A 237 18.99 -16.59 14.06
C ASN A 237 17.52 -16.81 13.71
N LEU A 238 16.63 -16.66 14.68
CA LEU A 238 15.19 -16.75 14.50
C LEU A 238 14.53 -15.44 14.93
N SER A 239 13.52 -15.02 14.24
CA SER A 239 12.63 -13.97 14.74
C SER A 239 11.16 -14.27 14.41
N ILE A 240 10.29 -13.69 15.22
CA ILE A 240 8.86 -13.62 14.99
C ILE A 240 8.46 -12.15 14.91
N SER A 241 7.68 -11.81 13.89
CA SER A 241 7.30 -10.42 13.63
C SER A 241 5.78 -10.33 13.50
N PRO A 242 5.06 -9.99 14.59
CA PRO A 242 3.67 -9.59 14.49
C PRO A 242 3.56 -8.21 13.84
N GLU A 243 2.56 -8.07 12.97
CA GLU A 243 2.23 -6.85 12.26
C GLU A 243 0.74 -6.57 12.36
N PHE A 244 0.38 -5.31 12.37
CA PHE A 244 -1.01 -4.88 12.34
C PHE A 244 -1.12 -3.61 11.51
N ILE A 245 -2.05 -3.61 10.56
CA ILE A 245 -2.35 -2.45 9.73
C ILE A 245 -3.84 -2.21 9.79
N PHE A 246 -4.20 -0.96 10.04
CA PHE A 246 -5.54 -0.43 9.95
C PHE A 246 -5.59 0.67 8.93
N MET A 247 -6.51 0.57 7.98
CA MET A 247 -6.77 1.61 6.97
C MET A 247 -8.23 2.00 6.99
N MET A 248 -8.49 3.28 6.79
CA MET A 248 -9.82 3.84 6.67
C MET A 248 -9.85 4.88 5.56
N GLN A 249 -10.79 4.78 4.63
CA GLN A 249 -11.03 5.75 3.57
C GLN A 249 -12.52 5.91 3.35
N GLY A 250 -13.06 7.05 3.76
CA GLY A 250 -14.51 7.25 3.82
C GLY A 250 -15.20 6.19 4.69
N PRO A 251 -16.22 5.48 4.19
CA PRO A 251 -16.90 4.41 4.93
C PRO A 251 -16.12 3.10 4.93
N ALA A 252 -15.14 2.94 4.04
CA ALA A 252 -14.39 1.71 3.90
C ALA A 252 -13.33 1.58 5.01
N ARG A 253 -13.24 0.40 5.59
CA ARG A 253 -12.28 0.08 6.66
C ARG A 253 -11.63 -1.26 6.33
N GLU A 254 -10.33 -1.33 6.57
CA GLU A 254 -9.55 -2.54 6.39
C GLU A 254 -8.69 -2.81 7.63
N ILE A 255 -8.72 -4.02 8.13
CA ILE A 255 -7.96 -4.49 9.30
C ILE A 255 -7.13 -5.68 8.85
N ASN A 256 -5.81 -5.60 8.99
CA ASN A 256 -4.85 -6.59 8.51
C ASN A 256 -3.86 -6.99 9.62
N PRO A 257 -4.20 -7.89 10.54
CA PRO A 257 -3.19 -8.55 11.36
C PRO A 257 -2.34 -9.49 10.51
N GLY A 258 -1.06 -9.56 10.83
CA GLY A 258 -0.09 -10.43 10.17
C GLY A 258 0.93 -10.99 11.15
N LEU A 259 1.55 -12.10 10.77
CA LEU A 259 2.60 -12.74 11.54
C LEU A 259 3.64 -13.32 10.58
N PHE A 260 4.90 -12.98 10.80
CA PHE A 260 6.03 -13.51 10.04
C PHE A 260 6.98 -14.26 10.94
N PHE A 261 7.51 -15.37 10.42
CA PHE A 261 8.65 -16.09 10.96
C PHE A 261 9.85 -15.84 10.05
N THR A 262 10.98 -15.47 10.65
CA THR A 262 12.21 -15.24 9.89
C THR A 262 13.32 -16.17 10.38
N TYR A 263 13.95 -16.83 9.41
CA TYR A 263 15.18 -17.59 9.64
C TYR A 263 16.35 -16.87 8.97
N TYR A 264 17.36 -16.49 9.77
CA TYR A 264 18.60 -15.88 9.29
C TYR A 264 19.64 -16.96 9.07
N PHE A 265 20.06 -17.14 7.82
CA PHE A 265 21.06 -18.18 7.45
C PHE A 265 22.44 -17.91 8.04
N GLN A 266 22.77 -16.64 8.31
CA GLN A 266 24.03 -16.24 8.90
C GLN A 266 23.81 -15.56 10.25
N THR A 267 24.71 -15.84 11.21
CA THR A 267 24.70 -15.25 12.53
C THR A 267 25.81 -14.21 12.64
N GLY A 268 25.56 -13.10 13.34
CA GLY A 268 26.54 -12.03 13.54
C GLY A 268 26.06 -10.67 13.05
N PHE A 269 27.01 -9.75 12.83
CA PHE A 269 26.71 -8.35 12.49
C PHE A 269 26.11 -8.16 11.09
N ARG A 270 26.27 -9.13 10.19
CA ARG A 270 25.73 -9.09 8.83
C ARG A 270 24.77 -10.26 8.60
N LYS A 271 23.56 -10.13 9.09
CA LYS A 271 22.46 -11.06 8.77
C LYS A 271 21.90 -10.72 7.39
N ASN A 272 22.66 -10.96 6.33
CA ASN A 272 22.29 -10.50 5.00
C ASN A 272 21.40 -11.48 4.23
N ASN A 273 21.33 -12.75 4.71
CA ASN A 273 20.53 -13.77 4.03
C ASN A 273 19.49 -14.30 5.00
N SER A 274 18.23 -14.25 4.59
CA SER A 274 17.12 -14.70 5.43
C SER A 274 15.94 -15.16 4.60
N LEU A 275 15.19 -16.11 5.14
CA LEU A 275 13.89 -16.55 4.66
C LEU A 275 12.82 -16.01 5.62
N HIS A 276 11.82 -15.35 5.08
CA HIS A 276 10.65 -14.90 5.81
C HIS A 276 9.43 -15.65 5.28
N VAL A 277 8.69 -16.27 6.18
CA VAL A 277 7.41 -16.91 5.86
C VAL A 277 6.35 -16.28 6.75
N GLY A 278 5.27 -15.84 6.16
CA GLY A 278 4.24 -15.11 6.89
C GLY A 278 2.84 -15.42 6.43
N LEU A 279 1.92 -15.05 7.28
CA LEU A 279 0.50 -15.10 7.03
C LEU A 279 -0.12 -13.77 7.46
N ARG A 280 -0.93 -13.19 6.59
CA ARG A 280 -1.74 -12.01 6.91
C ARG A 280 -3.22 -12.34 6.72
N TYR A 281 -4.04 -11.76 7.54
CA TYR A 281 -5.49 -11.90 7.47
C TYR A 281 -6.12 -10.53 7.22
N ARG A 282 -6.70 -10.36 6.03
CA ARG A 282 -7.56 -9.21 5.75
C ARG A 282 -8.95 -9.54 6.24
N VAL A 283 -9.36 -8.91 7.32
CA VAL A 283 -10.58 -9.26 8.05
C VAL A 283 -11.80 -9.19 7.13
N GLY A 284 -12.50 -10.32 7.03
CA GLY A 284 -13.70 -10.46 6.21
C GLY A 284 -13.46 -10.62 4.70
N ASP A 285 -12.21 -10.59 4.22
CA ASP A 285 -11.90 -10.66 2.78
C ASP A 285 -10.98 -11.82 2.40
N ALA A 286 -9.75 -11.87 2.92
CA ALA A 286 -8.76 -12.84 2.44
C ALA A 286 -7.77 -13.30 3.51
N VAL A 287 -7.25 -14.50 3.32
CA VAL A 287 -6.06 -15.01 4.01
C VAL A 287 -4.90 -14.97 3.03
N ILE A 288 -3.76 -14.42 3.42
CA ILE A 288 -2.65 -14.07 2.53
C ILE A 288 -1.36 -14.73 3.01
N PRO A 289 -1.05 -15.96 2.56
CA PRO A 289 0.28 -16.52 2.73
C PRO A 289 1.32 -15.71 1.95
N MET A 290 2.49 -15.53 2.57
CA MET A 290 3.60 -14.75 2.01
C MET A 290 4.92 -15.43 2.25
N VAL A 291 5.82 -15.32 1.28
CA VAL A 291 7.20 -15.77 1.39
C VAL A 291 8.12 -14.69 0.84
N GLN A 292 9.21 -14.41 1.56
CA GLN A 292 10.23 -13.47 1.10
C GLN A 292 11.61 -14.08 1.34
N LEU A 293 12.47 -13.97 0.35
CA LEU A 293 13.86 -14.38 0.41
C LEU A 293 14.75 -13.14 0.31
N GLN A 294 15.57 -12.93 1.32
CA GLN A 294 16.60 -11.89 1.29
C GLN A 294 17.96 -12.53 1.03
N PHE A 295 18.63 -12.04 0.01
CA PHE A 295 19.98 -12.44 -0.35
C PHE A 295 20.84 -11.19 -0.48
N TYR A 296 21.76 -10.99 0.46
CA TYR A 296 22.51 -9.73 0.63
C TYR A 296 21.60 -8.50 0.69
N ASN A 297 21.68 -7.68 -0.33
CA ASN A 297 20.95 -6.40 -0.44
C ASN A 297 19.61 -6.54 -1.17
N LEU A 298 19.38 -7.70 -1.80
CA LEU A 298 18.21 -7.97 -2.61
C LEU A 298 17.19 -8.78 -1.79
N ARG A 299 15.93 -8.36 -1.82
CA ARG A 299 14.80 -9.11 -1.28
C ARG A 299 13.78 -9.35 -2.38
N ILE A 300 13.38 -10.59 -2.53
CA ILE A 300 12.32 -11.02 -3.44
C ILE A 300 11.18 -11.54 -2.58
N GLY A 301 9.96 -11.14 -2.87
CA GLY A 301 8.77 -11.55 -2.14
C GLY A 301 7.66 -12.02 -3.07
N ALA A 302 6.88 -12.98 -2.59
CA ALA A 302 5.64 -13.42 -3.21
C ALA A 302 4.53 -13.50 -2.17
N ALA A 303 3.31 -13.14 -2.58
CA ALA A 303 2.11 -13.25 -1.77
C ALA A 303 0.94 -13.71 -2.63
N TYR A 304 -0.01 -14.41 -2.02
CA TYR A 304 -1.21 -14.88 -2.69
C TYR A 304 -2.44 -14.64 -1.80
N ASP A 305 -3.42 -13.90 -2.30
CA ASP A 305 -4.68 -13.67 -1.61
C ASP A 305 -5.62 -14.86 -1.84
N VAL A 306 -5.97 -15.57 -0.79
CA VAL A 306 -7.03 -16.59 -0.81
C VAL A 306 -8.32 -15.93 -0.33
N ASN A 307 -9.26 -15.68 -1.24
CA ASN A 307 -10.53 -15.04 -0.89
C ASN A 307 -11.39 -15.95 -0.02
N ILE A 308 -11.84 -15.41 1.11
CA ILE A 308 -12.79 -16.06 2.02
C ILE A 308 -14.11 -15.31 2.13
N SER A 309 -14.18 -14.10 1.54
CA SER A 309 -15.39 -13.27 1.47
C SER A 309 -16.48 -13.92 0.62
N PRO A 310 -17.72 -13.39 0.58
CA PRO A 310 -18.78 -13.88 -0.31
C PRO A 310 -18.36 -13.95 -1.78
N LEU A 311 -17.37 -13.18 -2.21
CA LEU A 311 -16.80 -13.23 -3.56
C LEU A 311 -16.16 -14.58 -3.90
N LYS A 312 -15.85 -15.43 -2.91
CA LYS A 312 -15.30 -16.78 -3.13
C LYS A 312 -16.12 -17.64 -4.09
N ALA A 313 -17.44 -17.44 -4.12
CA ALA A 313 -18.32 -18.20 -5.02
C ALA A 313 -18.02 -17.90 -6.50
N THR A 314 -17.70 -16.64 -6.82
CA THR A 314 -17.37 -16.20 -8.19
C THR A 314 -15.90 -16.38 -8.53
N THR A 315 -15.01 -16.11 -7.56
CA THR A 315 -13.56 -16.16 -7.76
C THR A 315 -12.96 -17.56 -7.55
N ARG A 316 -13.74 -18.53 -7.07
CA ARG A 316 -13.25 -19.87 -6.67
C ARG A 316 -12.09 -19.78 -5.67
N ASN A 317 -12.20 -18.90 -4.68
CA ASN A 317 -11.18 -18.56 -3.69
C ASN A 317 -9.90 -17.91 -4.26
N GLN A 318 -9.84 -17.62 -5.54
CA GLN A 318 -8.66 -17.01 -6.17
C GLN A 318 -8.77 -15.50 -6.09
N GLY A 319 -7.95 -14.87 -5.27
CA GLY A 319 -7.94 -13.44 -5.05
C GLY A 319 -6.90 -12.74 -5.90
N ALA A 320 -5.71 -12.52 -5.36
CA ALA A 320 -4.64 -11.82 -6.05
C ALA A 320 -3.30 -12.53 -5.87
N PHE A 321 -2.45 -12.39 -6.86
CA PHE A 321 -1.04 -12.76 -6.79
C PHE A 321 -0.18 -11.50 -6.77
N GLU A 322 0.81 -11.46 -5.89
CA GLU A 322 1.79 -10.39 -5.81
C GLU A 322 3.21 -10.93 -5.89
N ILE A 323 4.05 -10.22 -6.62
CA ILE A 323 5.50 -10.41 -6.61
C ILE A 323 6.17 -9.07 -6.34
N SER A 324 7.21 -9.09 -5.53
CA SER A 324 7.93 -7.88 -5.13
C SER A 324 9.44 -8.08 -5.21
N LEU A 325 10.13 -7.00 -5.48
CA LEU A 325 11.57 -6.90 -5.50
C LEU A 325 11.99 -5.64 -4.76
N SER A 326 12.95 -5.73 -3.85
CA SER A 326 13.54 -4.55 -3.24
C SER A 326 15.04 -4.72 -3.07
N TYR A 327 15.76 -3.63 -3.27
CA TYR A 327 17.22 -3.56 -3.14
C TYR A 327 17.59 -2.39 -2.24
N ILE A 328 18.43 -2.65 -1.23
CA ILE A 328 18.97 -1.61 -0.33
C ILE A 328 20.48 -1.53 -0.55
N GLY A 329 20.93 -0.43 -1.16
CA GLY A 329 22.32 -0.17 -1.46
C GLY A 329 23.01 0.68 -0.42
N GLU A 330 24.33 0.52 -0.33
CA GLU A 330 25.23 1.41 0.43
C GLU A 330 26.00 2.28 -0.56
N SER A 331 25.95 3.59 -0.37
CA SER A 331 26.86 4.50 -1.05
C SER A 331 28.22 4.43 -0.36
N VAL A 332 29.27 4.37 -1.14
CA VAL A 332 30.64 4.53 -0.63
C VAL A 332 30.79 5.97 -0.16
N ARG A 333 30.58 6.21 1.14
CA ARG A 333 30.80 7.54 1.73
C ARG A 333 32.28 7.73 1.95
N TYR A 334 32.93 8.52 1.11
CA TYR A 334 34.25 9.06 1.39
C TYR A 334 34.14 10.11 2.52
N PHE A 335 34.03 9.66 3.76
CA PHE A 335 34.23 10.54 4.92
C PHE A 335 35.63 10.29 5.51
N LYS A 336 36.54 11.20 5.26
CA LYS A 336 37.75 11.34 6.07
C LYS A 336 37.32 11.65 7.52
N GLY A 337 37.41 10.67 8.42
CA GLY A 337 37.48 10.94 9.84
C GLY A 337 36.36 10.46 10.75
N SER A 338 35.40 9.67 10.32
CA SER A 338 34.42 9.06 11.24
C SER A 338 34.54 7.53 11.20
N LYS A 339 34.97 6.93 12.31
CA LYS A 339 34.76 5.50 12.58
C LYS A 339 33.28 5.28 12.84
N SER A 340 32.47 5.20 11.80
CA SER A 340 31.08 4.76 11.94
C SER A 340 31.08 3.26 12.20
N LEU A 341 30.59 2.86 13.36
CA LEU A 341 30.22 1.48 13.61
C LEU A 341 29.17 1.07 12.58
N PRO A 342 29.30 -0.09 11.92
CA PRO A 342 28.31 -0.54 10.94
C PRO A 342 26.94 -0.67 11.61
N SER A 343 25.98 0.11 11.16
CA SER A 343 24.60 0.01 11.61
C SER A 343 24.00 -1.30 11.10
N ARG A 344 23.23 -1.97 11.94
CA ARG A 344 22.57 -3.22 11.58
C ARG A 344 21.44 -2.94 10.58
N ARG A 345 21.40 -3.71 9.49
CA ARG A 345 20.35 -3.65 8.47
C ARG A 345 19.08 -4.33 8.98
N PHE A 346 17.95 -3.80 8.62
CA PHE A 346 16.60 -4.36 8.81
C PHE A 346 15.96 -4.66 7.47
#